data_210c7c4136475ba13487fdf4e8a59f9c
#
_entry.id   210c7c4136475ba13487fdf4e8a59f9c
#
_cell.length_a   1.000
_cell.length_b   1.000
_cell.length_c   1.000
_cell.angle_alpha   90.00
_cell.angle_beta   90.00
_cell.angle_gamma   90.00
#
_symmetry.space_group_name_H-M   'P 1'
#
loop_
_entity.id
_entity.type
_entity.pdbx_description
1 polymer ?
#
loop_
_entity_poly.entity_id
_entity_poly.type
_entity_poly.pdbx_seq_one_letter_code
_entity_poly.pdbx_strand_id
1 'polypeptide(L)'
;MKARRNLTPWVWAAPTILLLLVLLLWPALQLIRVSLYEGGGGQSGFGIGGSFYKPGTWTLAVYSGLASDRYFWEILSFTVWLGVVVAALCIALGYPTAHFIWQLPQRWKAAALGAVIVTKLSSLLVTIYGLKLILGDFGPVNEFLSWAGLTHAPLRLHDSATGVVIGETLLVIPYTILLIWAGLERLDKTLLAAARGLGAGSVFSFLHITLPLSLPALATATLVSLIWALGAFISPYLLGSPQELTLAVDVQRQMFENLHWPRGAAEGVGMLVTLSLLVALYAIPHRWLLRKYGMEGATA
;
A
#
# COMPACT_ATOMS: atom_id res chain seq x y z
N MET A 1 14.35 28.45 -34.89
CA MET A 1 13.99 27.12 -35.37
C MET A 1 12.97 26.53 -34.40
N LYS A 2 11.69 26.40 -34.81
CA LYS A 2 10.64 25.77 -34.00
C LYS A 2 10.90 24.26 -33.98
N ALA A 3 11.20 23.69 -32.82
CA ALA A 3 11.30 22.25 -32.63
C ALA A 3 9.94 21.61 -33.03
N ARG A 4 9.93 20.89 -34.16
CA ARG A 4 8.79 20.04 -34.53
C ARG A 4 8.63 19.01 -33.40
N ARG A 5 7.58 19.16 -32.60
CA ARG A 5 7.14 18.10 -31.66
C ARG A 5 6.92 16.84 -32.50
N ASN A 6 7.84 15.90 -32.41
CA ASN A 6 7.68 14.61 -33.06
C ASN A 6 6.46 13.90 -32.41
N LEU A 7 5.31 13.98 -33.08
CA LEU A 7 4.07 13.30 -32.68
C LEU A 7 4.15 11.78 -32.88
N THR A 8 5.14 11.31 -33.62
CA THR A 8 5.31 9.90 -33.98
C THR A 8 5.29 8.93 -32.78
N PRO A 9 6.01 9.16 -31.64
CA PRO A 9 5.95 8.23 -30.52
C PRO A 9 4.56 8.17 -29.85
N TRP A 10 3.84 9.28 -29.84
CA TRP A 10 2.50 9.35 -29.26
C TRP A 10 1.46 8.60 -30.10
N VAL A 11 1.60 8.58 -31.42
CA VAL A 11 0.72 7.84 -32.33
C VAL A 11 0.87 6.33 -32.13
N TRP A 12 2.09 5.85 -31.94
CA TRP A 12 2.36 4.44 -31.64
C TRP A 12 1.93 4.03 -30.24
N ALA A 13 2.01 4.91 -29.25
CA ALA A 13 1.56 4.65 -27.90
C ALA A 13 0.04 4.80 -27.72
N ALA A 14 -0.64 5.54 -28.60
CA ALA A 14 -2.06 5.86 -28.47
C ALA A 14 -2.98 4.64 -28.34
N PRO A 15 -2.85 3.53 -29.10
CA PRO A 15 -3.71 2.38 -28.95
C PRO A 15 -3.59 1.73 -27.57
N THR A 16 -2.35 1.60 -27.08
CA THR A 16 -2.07 1.02 -25.74
C THR A 16 -2.60 1.92 -24.63
N ILE A 17 -2.36 3.22 -24.73
CA ILE A 17 -2.87 4.20 -23.76
C ILE A 17 -4.41 4.19 -23.74
N LEU A 18 -5.05 4.18 -24.92
CA LEU A 18 -6.51 4.14 -25.03
C LEU A 18 -7.08 2.86 -24.40
N LEU A 19 -6.48 1.70 -24.71
CA LEU A 19 -6.88 0.44 -24.12
C LEU A 19 -6.79 0.46 -22.59
N LEU A 20 -5.67 0.91 -22.06
CA LEU A 20 -5.45 1.01 -20.61
C LEU A 20 -6.44 1.98 -19.95
N LEU A 21 -6.71 3.13 -20.58
CA LEU A 21 -7.69 4.09 -20.08
C LEU A 21 -9.10 3.50 -20.07
N VAL A 22 -9.50 2.80 -21.11
CA VAL A 22 -10.82 2.14 -21.17
C VAL A 22 -10.92 1.05 -20.10
N LEU A 23 -9.91 0.18 -19.97
CA LEU A 23 -9.91 -0.90 -18.99
C LEU A 23 -9.87 -0.39 -17.54
N LEU A 24 -9.30 0.78 -17.29
CA LEU A 24 -9.24 1.39 -15.96
C LEU A 24 -10.50 2.23 -15.66
N LEU A 25 -10.88 3.12 -16.59
CA LEU A 25 -11.95 4.08 -16.33
C LEU A 25 -13.34 3.45 -16.43
N TRP A 26 -13.53 2.48 -17.30
CA TRP A 26 -14.84 1.84 -17.46
C TRP A 26 -15.34 1.16 -16.19
N PRO A 27 -14.56 0.28 -15.50
CA PRO A 27 -14.97 -0.29 -14.21
C PRO A 27 -15.17 0.77 -13.12
N ALA A 28 -14.31 1.78 -13.08
CA ALA A 28 -14.42 2.88 -12.10
C ALA A 28 -15.72 3.69 -12.30
N LEU A 29 -16.07 3.99 -13.55
CA LEU A 29 -17.34 4.65 -13.88
C LEU A 29 -18.55 3.78 -13.53
N GLN A 30 -18.47 2.46 -13.77
CA GLN A 30 -19.52 1.53 -13.36
C GLN A 30 -19.67 1.47 -11.83
N LEU A 31 -18.56 1.48 -11.09
CA LEU A 31 -18.58 1.55 -9.63
C LEU A 31 -19.30 2.81 -9.14
N ILE A 32 -18.93 4.00 -9.68
CA ILE A 32 -19.59 5.27 -9.37
C ILE A 32 -21.07 5.22 -9.76
N ARG A 33 -21.40 4.65 -10.92
CA ARG A 33 -22.78 4.52 -11.36
C ARG A 33 -23.61 3.64 -10.43
N VAL A 34 -23.10 2.46 -10.05
CA VAL A 34 -23.78 1.53 -9.13
C VAL A 34 -23.96 2.13 -7.75
N SER A 35 -22.99 2.92 -7.25
CA SER A 35 -23.07 3.59 -5.95
C SER A 35 -24.19 4.61 -5.84
N LEU A 36 -24.70 5.10 -6.97
CA LEU A 36 -25.80 6.08 -7.05
C LEU A 36 -27.17 5.43 -7.26
N TYR A 37 -27.25 4.10 -7.34
CA TYR A 37 -28.52 3.41 -7.47
C TYR A 37 -29.11 3.01 -6.13
N GLU A 38 -30.45 2.86 -6.11
CA GLU A 38 -31.18 2.31 -4.99
C GLU A 38 -30.90 0.80 -4.84
N GLY A 39 -30.71 0.33 -3.62
CA GLY A 39 -30.52 -1.10 -3.36
C GLY A 39 -31.74 -1.92 -3.80
N GLY A 40 -31.52 -3.01 -4.53
CA GLY A 40 -32.53 -4.02 -4.73
C GLY A 40 -32.77 -4.75 -3.39
N GLY A 41 -34.04 -4.93 -2.99
CA GLY A 41 -34.33 -5.67 -1.75
C GLY A 41 -33.72 -7.08 -1.80
N GLY A 42 -32.81 -7.38 -0.87
CA GLY A 42 -31.91 -8.55 -0.87
C GLY A 42 -32.53 -9.94 -0.89
N GLN A 43 -33.85 -10.09 -0.90
CA GLN A 43 -34.53 -11.39 -1.02
C GLN A 43 -35.02 -11.72 -2.44
N SER A 44 -35.03 -10.76 -3.36
CA SER A 44 -35.48 -10.97 -4.73
C SER A 44 -34.37 -11.27 -5.74
N GLY A 45 -33.09 -11.20 -5.34
CA GLY A 45 -31.94 -11.27 -6.24
C GLY A 45 -31.53 -12.68 -6.72
N PHE A 46 -32.03 -13.74 -6.12
CA PHE A 46 -31.74 -15.12 -6.53
C PHE A 46 -32.67 -15.69 -7.60
N GLY A 47 -33.66 -14.92 -8.05
CA GLY A 47 -34.50 -15.29 -9.21
C GLY A 47 -33.78 -15.00 -10.52
N ILE A 48 -33.97 -15.84 -11.53
CA ILE A 48 -33.48 -15.63 -12.89
C ILE A 48 -33.98 -14.25 -13.36
N GLY A 49 -33.08 -13.23 -13.39
CA GLY A 49 -33.42 -11.86 -13.79
C GLY A 49 -33.44 -10.82 -12.65
N GLY A 50 -33.18 -11.18 -11.39
CA GLY A 50 -33.09 -10.23 -10.27
C GLY A 50 -31.78 -9.44 -10.31
N SER A 51 -31.86 -8.10 -10.27
CA SER A 51 -30.69 -7.24 -10.14
C SER A 51 -30.45 -6.89 -8.67
N PHE A 52 -29.19 -6.88 -8.25
CA PHE A 52 -28.76 -6.50 -6.88
C PHE A 52 -28.95 -5.00 -6.61
N TYR A 53 -29.36 -4.23 -7.60
CA TYR A 53 -29.70 -2.81 -7.55
C TYR A 53 -30.81 -2.52 -8.56
N LYS A 54 -31.53 -1.40 -8.38
CA LYS A 54 -32.57 -0.96 -9.30
C LYS A 54 -31.99 -0.01 -10.36
N PRO A 55 -31.74 -0.44 -11.59
CA PRO A 55 -31.18 0.42 -12.63
C PRO A 55 -32.12 1.61 -12.91
N GLY A 56 -31.56 2.82 -13.00
CA GLY A 56 -32.32 4.04 -13.32
C GLY A 56 -32.86 4.81 -12.12
N THR A 57 -32.71 4.30 -10.89
CA THR A 57 -33.09 5.03 -9.67
C THR A 57 -31.86 5.78 -9.14
N TRP A 58 -31.71 7.05 -9.49
CA TRP A 58 -30.61 7.86 -9.01
C TRP A 58 -30.88 8.39 -7.60
N THR A 59 -30.04 8.06 -6.63
CA THR A 59 -30.18 8.51 -5.24
C THR A 59 -28.82 8.76 -4.57
N LEU A 60 -28.78 9.73 -3.68
CA LEU A 60 -27.66 9.98 -2.78
C LEU A 60 -27.90 9.41 -1.37
N ALA A 61 -29.02 8.70 -1.17
CA ALA A 61 -29.39 8.16 0.14
C ALA A 61 -28.33 7.20 0.70
N VAL A 62 -27.63 6.44 -0.17
CA VAL A 62 -26.54 5.56 0.24
C VAL A 62 -25.39 6.35 0.86
N TYR A 63 -25.01 7.47 0.25
CA TYR A 63 -23.94 8.33 0.77
C TYR A 63 -24.33 9.05 2.06
N SER A 64 -25.58 9.54 2.18
CA SER A 64 -26.06 10.12 3.43
C SER A 64 -26.12 9.07 4.55
N GLY A 65 -26.51 7.84 4.22
CA GLY A 65 -26.46 6.71 5.14
C GLY A 65 -25.04 6.39 5.61
N LEU A 66 -24.08 6.33 4.69
CA LEU A 66 -22.66 6.10 5.03
C LEU A 66 -22.08 7.23 5.89
N ALA A 67 -22.40 8.49 5.57
CA ALA A 67 -21.89 9.64 6.33
C ALA A 67 -22.38 9.64 7.79
N SER A 68 -23.57 9.10 8.06
CA SER A 68 -24.14 8.96 9.41
C SER A 68 -23.82 7.64 10.09
N ASP A 69 -23.22 6.67 9.37
CA ASP A 69 -22.92 5.35 9.89
C ASP A 69 -21.59 5.36 10.64
N ARG A 70 -21.65 5.19 11.96
CA ARG A 70 -20.47 5.10 12.82
C ARG A 70 -19.54 3.96 12.43
N TYR A 71 -20.10 2.81 12.02
CA TYR A 71 -19.34 1.64 11.61
C TYR A 71 -18.45 1.94 10.40
N PHE A 72 -18.95 2.68 9.41
CA PHE A 72 -18.16 3.11 8.24
C PHE A 72 -16.93 3.94 8.68
N TRP A 73 -17.11 4.89 9.60
CA TRP A 73 -16.01 5.72 10.08
C TRP A 73 -14.97 4.94 10.91
N GLU A 74 -15.42 3.97 11.69
CA GLU A 74 -14.54 3.06 12.43
C GLU A 74 -13.65 2.25 11.49
N ILE A 75 -14.21 1.63 10.45
CA ILE A 75 -13.46 0.88 9.43
C ILE A 75 -12.54 1.80 8.62
N LEU A 76 -13.02 2.97 8.21
CA LEU A 76 -12.22 3.94 7.48
C LEU A 76 -11.02 4.41 8.31
N SER A 77 -11.25 4.73 9.59
CA SER A 77 -10.17 5.14 10.50
C SER A 77 -9.13 4.04 10.72
N PHE A 78 -9.58 2.78 10.86
CA PHE A 78 -8.68 1.64 10.96
C PHE A 78 -7.88 1.43 9.66
N THR A 79 -8.52 1.56 8.50
CA THR A 79 -7.85 1.45 7.19
C THR A 79 -6.74 2.50 7.04
N VAL A 80 -7.02 3.77 7.39
CA VAL A 80 -6.04 4.85 7.33
C VAL A 80 -4.92 4.64 8.35
N TRP A 81 -5.27 4.26 9.58
CA TRP A 81 -4.30 3.95 10.63
C TRP A 81 -3.35 2.82 10.19
N LEU A 82 -3.92 1.72 9.68
CA LEU A 82 -3.14 0.59 9.17
C LEU A 82 -2.17 1.05 8.06
N GLY A 83 -2.67 1.83 7.10
CA GLY A 83 -1.86 2.37 6.00
C GLY A 83 -0.66 3.16 6.49
N VAL A 84 -0.87 4.07 7.46
CA VAL A 84 0.18 4.92 8.03
C VAL A 84 1.18 4.08 8.84
N VAL A 85 0.70 3.18 9.70
CA VAL A 85 1.56 2.34 10.54
C VAL A 85 2.43 1.41 9.69
N VAL A 86 1.83 0.73 8.71
CA VAL A 86 2.56 -0.17 7.80
C VAL A 86 3.60 0.61 6.99
N ALA A 87 3.23 1.76 6.42
CA ALA A 87 4.18 2.60 5.69
C ALA A 87 5.35 3.03 6.58
N ALA A 88 5.08 3.46 7.82
CA ALA A 88 6.11 3.85 8.78
C ALA A 88 7.05 2.67 9.12
N LEU A 89 6.50 1.48 9.38
CA LEU A 89 7.29 0.27 9.66
C LEU A 89 8.12 -0.16 8.44
N CYS A 90 7.53 -0.12 7.24
CA CYS A 90 8.24 -0.43 6.01
C CYS A 90 9.42 0.50 5.76
N ILE A 91 9.29 1.78 6.10
CA ILE A 91 10.40 2.74 6.00
C ILE A 91 11.42 2.51 7.11
N ALA A 92 10.96 2.35 8.36
CA ALA A 92 11.84 2.16 9.53
C ALA A 92 12.72 0.91 9.39
N LEU A 93 12.19 -0.18 8.84
CA LEU A 93 12.91 -1.44 8.63
C LEU A 93 13.56 -1.52 7.24
N GLY A 94 12.88 -0.99 6.23
CA GLY A 94 13.32 -1.07 4.83
C GLY A 94 14.50 -0.16 4.52
N TYR A 95 14.56 1.05 5.09
CA TYR A 95 15.67 1.98 4.84
C TYR A 95 17.01 1.45 5.35
N PRO A 96 17.14 1.02 6.63
CA PRO A 96 18.38 0.43 7.11
C PRO A 96 18.81 -0.80 6.29
N THR A 97 17.86 -1.65 5.93
CA THR A 97 18.11 -2.86 5.12
C THR A 97 18.61 -2.48 3.72
N ALA A 98 17.95 -1.55 3.03
CA ALA A 98 18.35 -1.07 1.72
C ALA A 98 19.72 -0.39 1.76
N HIS A 99 19.98 0.41 2.80
CA HIS A 99 21.27 1.07 3.01
C HIS A 99 22.39 0.06 3.26
N PHE A 100 22.13 -0.97 4.06
CA PHE A 100 23.08 -2.07 4.28
C PHE A 100 23.40 -2.79 2.97
N ILE A 101 22.38 -3.17 2.19
CA ILE A 101 22.55 -3.84 0.88
C ILE A 101 23.36 -2.94 -0.07
N TRP A 102 23.12 -1.63 -0.08
CA TRP A 102 23.84 -0.68 -0.92
C TRP A 102 25.34 -0.64 -0.65
N GLN A 103 25.77 -0.84 0.61
CA GLN A 103 27.18 -0.86 1.01
C GLN A 103 27.89 -2.19 0.71
N LEU A 104 27.17 -3.26 0.44
CA LEU A 104 27.75 -4.59 0.18
C LEU A 104 28.61 -4.61 -1.08
N PRO A 105 29.67 -5.47 -1.12
CA PRO A 105 30.36 -5.80 -2.35
C PRO A 105 29.41 -6.40 -3.40
N GLN A 106 29.70 -6.19 -4.68
CA GLN A 106 28.79 -6.53 -5.79
C GLN A 106 28.26 -7.97 -5.75
N ARG A 107 29.09 -8.94 -5.40
CA ARG A 107 28.71 -10.36 -5.28
C ARG A 107 27.64 -10.59 -4.22
N TRP A 108 27.77 -9.97 -3.06
CA TRP A 108 26.81 -10.09 -1.96
C TRP A 108 25.57 -9.24 -2.16
N LYS A 109 25.71 -8.10 -2.82
CA LYS A 109 24.58 -7.23 -3.22
C LYS A 109 23.60 -7.99 -4.09
N ALA A 110 24.09 -8.69 -5.14
CA ALA A 110 23.25 -9.50 -6.02
C ALA A 110 22.51 -10.62 -5.25
N ALA A 111 23.21 -11.31 -4.34
CA ALA A 111 22.61 -12.36 -3.52
C ALA A 111 21.53 -11.79 -2.57
N ALA A 112 21.80 -10.66 -1.89
CA ALA A 112 20.85 -10.01 -0.98
C ALA A 112 19.60 -9.52 -1.71
N LEU A 113 19.76 -8.87 -2.88
CA LEU A 113 18.62 -8.46 -3.71
C LEU A 113 17.85 -9.67 -4.25
N GLY A 114 18.53 -10.73 -4.65
CA GLY A 114 17.91 -11.99 -5.03
C GLY A 114 17.06 -12.56 -3.90
N ALA A 115 17.56 -12.57 -2.67
CA ALA A 115 16.79 -13.00 -1.49
C ALA A 115 15.54 -12.16 -1.27
N VAL A 116 15.63 -10.82 -1.41
CA VAL A 116 14.46 -9.92 -1.32
C VAL A 116 13.44 -10.22 -2.41
N ILE A 117 13.88 -10.43 -3.66
CA ILE A 117 12.99 -10.72 -4.79
C ILE A 117 12.32 -12.08 -4.65
N VAL A 118 13.04 -13.11 -4.21
CA VAL A 118 12.52 -14.47 -4.04
C VAL A 118 11.30 -14.49 -3.10
N THR A 119 11.25 -13.64 -2.08
CA THR A 119 10.07 -13.54 -1.21
C THR A 119 8.79 -13.15 -1.97
N LYS A 120 8.91 -12.53 -3.16
CA LYS A 120 7.79 -12.12 -4.01
C LYS A 120 7.33 -13.19 -5.00
N LEU A 121 8.08 -14.27 -5.15
CA LEU A 121 7.67 -15.40 -5.98
C LEU A 121 6.63 -16.29 -5.30
N SER A 122 6.47 -16.16 -3.99
CA SER A 122 5.44 -16.85 -3.23
C SER A 122 4.06 -16.18 -3.43
N SER A 123 3.01 -17.00 -3.47
CA SER A 123 1.64 -16.50 -3.47
C SER A 123 1.33 -15.72 -2.18
N LEU A 124 0.64 -14.58 -2.30
CA LEU A 124 0.20 -13.77 -1.17
C LEU A 124 -0.60 -14.60 -0.15
N LEU A 125 -1.52 -15.44 -0.64
CA LEU A 125 -2.33 -16.31 0.22
C LEU A 125 -1.46 -17.30 1.01
N VAL A 126 -0.53 -17.99 0.34
CA VAL A 126 0.37 -18.96 1.00
C VAL A 126 1.21 -18.27 2.06
N THR A 127 1.73 -17.09 1.77
CA THR A 127 2.53 -16.30 2.72
C THR A 127 1.73 -15.94 3.96
N ILE A 128 0.50 -15.45 3.81
CA ILE A 128 -0.34 -15.04 4.94
C ILE A 128 -0.88 -16.25 5.71
N TYR A 129 -1.25 -17.36 5.05
CA TYR A 129 -1.61 -18.60 5.76
C TYR A 129 -0.43 -19.16 6.54
N GLY A 130 0.78 -19.16 5.95
CA GLY A 130 1.98 -19.55 6.68
C GLY A 130 2.23 -18.67 7.92
N LEU A 131 2.06 -17.35 7.76
CA LEU A 131 2.17 -16.40 8.87
C LEU A 131 1.09 -16.64 9.93
N LYS A 132 -0.15 -16.93 9.54
CA LYS A 132 -1.24 -17.29 10.49
C LYS A 132 -0.89 -18.49 11.33
N LEU A 133 -0.27 -19.52 10.75
CA LEU A 133 0.21 -20.69 11.49
C LEU A 133 1.37 -20.33 12.44
N ILE A 134 2.28 -19.49 12.00
CA ILE A 134 3.44 -19.04 12.81
C ILE A 134 2.99 -18.18 13.99
N LEU A 135 2.00 -17.31 13.80
CA LEU A 135 1.46 -16.41 14.83
C LEU A 135 0.33 -17.05 15.67
N GLY A 136 -0.11 -18.25 15.32
CA GLY A 136 -1.18 -18.97 16.01
C GLY A 136 -0.88 -19.22 17.49
N ASP A 137 -1.91 -19.55 18.27
CA ASP A 137 -1.80 -19.78 19.73
C ASP A 137 -0.79 -20.89 20.05
N PHE A 138 -0.74 -21.94 19.22
CA PHE A 138 0.22 -23.05 19.30
C PHE A 138 1.33 -22.92 18.24
N GLY A 139 1.54 -21.72 17.69
CA GLY A 139 2.56 -21.45 16.69
C GLY A 139 3.95 -21.27 17.31
N PRO A 140 5.02 -21.43 16.49
CA PRO A 140 6.39 -21.39 16.97
C PRO A 140 6.77 -20.06 17.65
N VAL A 141 6.10 -18.95 17.32
CA VAL A 141 6.34 -17.66 18.00
C VAL A 141 5.86 -17.70 19.44
N ASN A 142 4.63 -18.17 19.69
CA ASN A 142 4.09 -18.30 21.04
C ASN A 142 4.84 -19.36 21.86
N GLU A 143 5.23 -20.46 21.22
CA GLU A 143 6.04 -21.51 21.87
C GLU A 143 7.41 -20.95 22.29
N PHE A 144 8.09 -20.20 21.43
CA PHE A 144 9.35 -19.53 21.76
C PHE A 144 9.21 -18.51 22.89
N LEU A 145 8.17 -17.67 22.86
CA LEU A 145 7.90 -16.67 23.92
C LEU A 145 7.62 -17.33 25.27
N SER A 146 6.88 -18.43 25.29
CA SER A 146 6.63 -19.23 26.49
C SER A 146 7.93 -19.89 27.01
N TRP A 147 8.70 -20.50 26.12
CA TRP A 147 10.00 -21.10 26.46
C TRP A 147 10.98 -20.08 27.02
N ALA A 148 11.01 -18.86 26.46
CA ALA A 148 11.85 -17.76 26.94
C ALA A 148 11.36 -17.14 28.26
N GLY A 149 10.22 -17.61 28.81
CA GLY A 149 9.63 -17.09 30.06
C GLY A 149 9.05 -15.67 29.93
N LEU A 150 8.84 -15.20 28.68
CA LEU A 150 8.33 -13.86 28.41
C LEU A 150 6.81 -13.77 28.54
N THR A 151 6.12 -14.92 28.38
CA THR A 151 4.65 -15.00 28.50
C THR A 151 4.25 -16.27 29.22
N HIS A 152 3.19 -16.16 30.05
CA HIS A 152 2.57 -17.34 30.74
C HIS A 152 1.35 -17.89 30.00
N ALA A 153 0.86 -17.17 28.99
CA ALA A 153 -0.25 -17.58 28.14
C ALA A 153 0.05 -17.18 26.69
N PRO A 154 -0.51 -17.88 25.69
CA PRO A 154 -0.36 -17.50 24.29
C PRO A 154 -0.83 -16.07 24.04
N LEU A 155 -0.04 -15.29 23.33
CA LEU A 155 -0.44 -13.97 22.87
C LEU A 155 -1.34 -14.14 21.65
N ARG A 156 -2.45 -13.42 21.61
CA ARG A 156 -3.29 -13.31 20.42
C ARG A 156 -2.61 -12.47 19.34
N LEU A 157 -1.64 -13.07 18.66
CA LEU A 157 -0.92 -12.42 17.56
C LEU A 157 -1.65 -12.58 16.23
N HIS A 158 -2.38 -13.68 16.05
CA HIS A 158 -3.36 -13.85 14.98
C HIS A 158 -4.74 -13.35 15.47
N ASP A 159 -5.67 -13.13 14.56
CA ASP A 159 -6.98 -12.53 14.81
C ASP A 159 -6.88 -11.22 15.62
N SER A 160 -5.96 -10.34 15.21
CA SER A 160 -5.68 -9.07 15.89
C SER A 160 -5.08 -8.02 14.95
N ALA A 161 -5.20 -6.75 15.32
CA ALA A 161 -4.56 -5.64 14.60
C ALA A 161 -3.04 -5.84 14.45
N THR A 162 -2.39 -6.40 15.46
CA THR A 162 -0.95 -6.71 15.42
C THR A 162 -0.63 -7.73 14.33
N GLY A 163 -1.41 -8.80 14.21
CA GLY A 163 -1.26 -9.78 13.14
C GLY A 163 -1.44 -9.17 11.76
N VAL A 164 -2.44 -8.31 11.60
CA VAL A 164 -2.69 -7.59 10.35
C VAL A 164 -1.49 -6.70 9.99
N VAL A 165 -0.97 -5.91 10.94
CA VAL A 165 0.19 -5.03 10.74
C VAL A 165 1.43 -5.83 10.35
N ILE A 166 1.72 -6.92 11.04
CA ILE A 166 2.86 -7.81 10.73
C ILE A 166 2.70 -8.40 9.33
N GLY A 167 1.51 -8.95 9.02
CA GLY A 167 1.23 -9.56 7.72
C GLY A 167 1.37 -8.57 6.58
N GLU A 168 0.78 -7.40 6.71
CA GLU A 168 0.83 -6.37 5.67
C GLU A 168 2.25 -5.81 5.50
N THR A 169 2.96 -5.58 6.61
CA THR A 169 4.37 -5.15 6.56
C THR A 169 5.23 -6.19 5.83
N LEU A 170 5.05 -7.48 6.11
CA LEU A 170 5.77 -8.57 5.43
C LEU A 170 5.51 -8.58 3.92
N LEU A 171 4.29 -8.27 3.50
CA LEU A 171 3.92 -8.20 2.10
C LEU A 171 4.52 -6.98 1.39
N VAL A 172 4.64 -5.85 2.06
CA VAL A 172 5.02 -4.55 1.46
C VAL A 172 6.53 -4.29 1.52
N ILE A 173 7.20 -4.71 2.59
CA ILE A 173 8.61 -4.36 2.86
C ILE A 173 9.60 -4.67 1.74
N PRO A 174 9.49 -5.77 0.96
CA PRO A 174 10.43 -6.04 -0.13
C PRO A 174 10.37 -4.98 -1.23
N TYR A 175 9.18 -4.45 -1.56
CA TYR A 175 9.04 -3.37 -2.53
C TYR A 175 9.68 -2.08 -2.01
N THR A 176 9.48 -1.78 -0.72
CA THR A 176 10.09 -0.62 -0.05
C THR A 176 11.61 -0.69 -0.11
N ILE A 177 12.20 -1.86 0.23
CA ILE A 177 13.65 -2.08 0.17
C ILE A 177 14.18 -1.85 -1.24
N LEU A 178 13.53 -2.42 -2.26
CA LEU A 178 13.97 -2.31 -3.66
C LEU A 178 13.90 -0.87 -4.16
N LEU A 179 12.83 -0.13 -3.84
CA LEU A 179 12.67 1.27 -4.24
C LEU A 179 13.71 2.17 -3.60
N ILE A 180 13.96 2.01 -2.29
CA ILE A 180 14.98 2.79 -1.57
C ILE A 180 16.37 2.43 -2.10
N TRP A 181 16.67 1.13 -2.26
CA TRP A 181 17.96 0.69 -2.79
C TRP A 181 18.21 1.25 -4.20
N ALA A 182 17.23 1.20 -5.09
CA ALA A 182 17.36 1.75 -6.44
C ALA A 182 17.65 3.26 -6.43
N GLY A 183 17.10 4.00 -5.47
CA GLY A 183 17.41 5.40 -5.27
C GLY A 183 18.84 5.63 -4.74
N LEU A 184 19.26 4.81 -3.77
CA LEU A 184 20.62 4.89 -3.21
C LEU A 184 21.70 4.53 -4.26
N GLU A 185 21.42 3.62 -5.17
CA GLU A 185 22.37 3.23 -6.23
C GLU A 185 22.63 4.35 -7.24
N ARG A 186 21.71 5.31 -7.37
CA ARG A 186 21.87 6.49 -8.23
C ARG A 186 22.73 7.60 -7.59
N LEU A 187 23.08 7.49 -6.30
CA LEU A 187 23.87 8.49 -5.61
C LEU A 187 25.32 8.46 -6.09
N ASP A 188 25.88 9.65 -6.34
CA ASP A 188 27.27 9.78 -6.70
C ASP A 188 28.18 9.47 -5.50
N LYS A 189 28.87 8.36 -5.58
CA LYS A 189 29.82 7.89 -4.54
C LYS A 189 31.02 8.84 -4.34
N THR A 190 31.30 9.70 -5.32
CA THR A 190 32.38 10.69 -5.23
C THR A 190 32.12 11.72 -4.14
N LEU A 191 30.84 12.08 -3.91
CA LEU A 191 30.45 12.99 -2.82
C LEU A 191 30.80 12.43 -1.43
N LEU A 192 30.59 11.11 -1.25
CA LEU A 192 30.95 10.43 -0.01
C LEU A 192 32.46 10.29 0.16
N ALA A 193 33.19 10.05 -0.93
CA ALA A 193 34.63 10.00 -0.90
C ALA A 193 35.25 11.38 -0.58
N ALA A 194 34.72 12.46 -1.17
CA ALA A 194 35.15 13.83 -0.88
C ALA A 194 34.90 14.21 0.59
N ALA A 195 33.71 13.88 1.13
CA ALA A 195 33.40 14.14 2.52
C ALA A 195 34.35 13.42 3.49
N ARG A 196 34.69 12.15 3.21
CA ARG A 196 35.65 11.36 3.99
C ARG A 196 37.06 11.96 3.89
N GLY A 197 37.45 12.44 2.70
CA GLY A 197 38.73 13.16 2.51
C GLY A 197 38.85 14.43 3.33
N LEU A 198 37.71 15.09 3.62
CA LEU A 198 37.62 16.26 4.50
C LEU A 198 37.47 15.90 6.00
N GLY A 199 37.57 14.62 6.37
CA GLY A 199 37.48 14.15 7.76
C GLY A 199 36.07 13.90 8.26
N ALA A 200 35.03 13.87 7.39
CA ALA A 200 33.67 13.59 7.80
C ALA A 200 33.53 12.12 8.26
N GLY A 201 33.01 11.91 9.47
CA GLY A 201 32.67 10.59 9.98
C GLY A 201 31.47 9.96 9.29
N SER A 202 31.30 8.64 9.45
CA SER A 202 30.20 7.88 8.78
C SER A 202 28.81 8.38 9.12
N VAL A 203 28.56 8.74 10.39
CA VAL A 203 27.24 9.25 10.84
C VAL A 203 26.98 10.63 10.25
N PHE A 204 27.98 11.49 10.20
CA PHE A 204 27.87 12.82 9.59
C PHE A 204 27.55 12.69 8.09
N SER A 205 28.31 11.87 7.36
CA SER A 205 28.10 11.61 5.94
C SER A 205 26.71 11.02 5.67
N PHE A 206 26.23 10.15 6.54
CA PHE A 206 24.87 9.60 6.43
C PHE A 206 23.82 10.68 6.59
N LEU A 207 23.84 11.45 7.67
CA LEU A 207 22.78 12.42 7.99
C LEU A 207 22.79 13.64 7.07
N HIS A 208 23.97 14.07 6.59
CA HIS A 208 24.11 15.31 5.82
C HIS A 208 24.22 15.09 4.31
N ILE A 209 24.56 13.88 3.86
CA ILE A 209 24.73 13.59 2.43
C ILE A 209 23.77 12.49 2.00
N THR A 210 23.88 11.27 2.56
CA THR A 210 23.13 10.12 2.06
C THR A 210 21.63 10.28 2.28
N LEU A 211 21.20 10.61 3.49
CA LEU A 211 19.80 10.74 3.85
C LEU A 211 19.10 11.86 3.05
N PRO A 212 19.62 13.10 2.98
CA PRO A 212 18.98 14.15 2.18
C PRO A 212 18.90 13.82 0.69
N LEU A 213 19.96 13.26 0.11
CA LEU A 213 19.98 12.89 -1.30
C LEU A 213 19.08 11.69 -1.63
N SER A 214 18.78 10.83 -0.64
CA SER A 214 17.86 9.70 -0.79
C SER A 214 16.39 10.06 -0.53
N LEU A 215 16.08 11.29 -0.09
CA LEU A 215 14.70 11.73 0.20
C LEU A 215 13.71 11.49 -0.95
N PRO A 216 14.04 11.71 -2.23
CA PRO A 216 13.12 11.42 -3.33
C PRO A 216 12.74 9.93 -3.41
N ALA A 217 13.72 9.04 -3.24
CA ALA A 217 13.48 7.60 -3.25
C ALA A 217 12.68 7.16 -2.01
N LEU A 218 13.03 7.71 -0.86
CA LEU A 218 12.32 7.47 0.40
C LEU A 218 10.87 7.90 0.30
N ALA A 219 10.60 9.06 -0.28
CA ALA A 219 9.26 9.55 -0.49
C ALA A 219 8.45 8.66 -1.46
N THR A 220 9.07 8.22 -2.55
CA THR A 220 8.42 7.29 -3.48
C THR A 220 8.10 5.96 -2.79
N ALA A 221 9.04 5.41 -2.02
CA ALA A 221 8.85 4.18 -1.26
C ALA A 221 7.73 4.33 -0.21
N THR A 222 7.66 5.45 0.50
CA THR A 222 6.59 5.75 1.47
C THR A 222 5.23 5.80 0.77
N LEU A 223 5.14 6.50 -0.36
CA LEU A 223 3.89 6.62 -1.11
C LEU A 223 3.40 5.26 -1.60
N VAL A 224 4.29 4.45 -2.19
CA VAL A 224 3.94 3.11 -2.66
C VAL A 224 3.51 2.21 -1.50
N SER A 225 4.22 2.25 -0.37
CA SER A 225 3.85 1.47 0.82
C SER A 225 2.50 1.89 1.38
N LEU A 226 2.21 3.19 1.42
CA LEU A 226 0.94 3.74 1.88
C LEU A 226 -0.22 3.31 0.97
N ILE A 227 -0.07 3.46 -0.35
CA ILE A 227 -1.09 3.06 -1.33
C ILE A 227 -1.39 1.56 -1.22
N TRP A 228 -0.35 0.74 -1.10
CA TRP A 228 -0.49 -0.70 -0.97
C TRP A 228 -1.25 -1.08 0.31
N ALA A 229 -0.84 -0.52 1.45
CA ALA A 229 -1.44 -0.84 2.75
C ALA A 229 -2.87 -0.30 2.92
N LEU A 230 -3.23 0.83 2.27
CA LEU A 230 -4.61 1.31 2.22
C LEU A 230 -5.53 0.37 1.44
N GLY A 231 -4.98 -0.35 0.42
CA GLY A 231 -5.69 -1.37 -0.34
C GLY A 231 -5.64 -2.76 0.29
N ALA A 232 -5.16 -2.91 1.52
CA ALA A 232 -4.98 -4.19 2.18
C ALA A 232 -6.31 -4.97 2.29
N PHE A 233 -6.31 -6.18 1.73
CA PHE A 233 -7.45 -7.10 1.75
C PHE A 233 -7.09 -8.44 2.39
N ILE A 234 -6.05 -9.11 1.89
CA ILE A 234 -5.73 -10.50 2.27
C ILE A 234 -5.29 -10.59 3.73
N SER A 235 -4.43 -9.67 4.18
CA SER A 235 -3.91 -9.66 5.54
C SER A 235 -5.01 -9.36 6.57
N PRO A 236 -5.84 -8.30 6.44
CA PRO A 236 -6.97 -8.08 7.35
C PRO A 236 -8.03 -9.19 7.30
N TYR A 237 -8.29 -9.75 6.13
CA TYR A 237 -9.27 -10.83 5.97
C TYR A 237 -8.88 -12.13 6.69
N LEU A 238 -7.59 -12.48 6.71
CA LEU A 238 -7.09 -13.75 7.26
C LEU A 238 -6.52 -13.64 8.68
N LEU A 239 -5.99 -12.47 9.07
CA LEU A 239 -5.30 -12.24 10.33
C LEU A 239 -6.03 -11.25 11.25
N GLY A 240 -7.02 -10.50 10.72
CA GLY A 240 -7.82 -9.56 11.49
C GLY A 240 -8.96 -10.21 12.22
N SER A 241 -9.39 -9.61 13.32
CA SER A 241 -10.65 -9.94 13.99
C SER A 241 -11.82 -9.20 13.31
N PRO A 242 -13.08 -9.56 13.64
CA PRO A 242 -14.24 -8.84 13.10
C PRO A 242 -14.28 -7.33 13.36
N GLN A 243 -13.50 -6.84 14.33
CA GLN A 243 -13.37 -5.43 14.65
C GLN A 243 -12.26 -4.73 13.85
N GLU A 244 -11.31 -5.48 13.29
CA GLU A 244 -10.15 -4.96 12.56
C GLU A 244 -10.27 -5.21 11.06
N LEU A 245 -11.43 -4.91 10.51
CA LEU A 245 -11.69 -4.99 9.07
C LEU A 245 -11.23 -3.70 8.39
N THR A 246 -10.63 -3.86 7.21
CA THR A 246 -10.37 -2.72 6.32
C THR A 246 -11.56 -2.46 5.41
N LEU A 247 -11.59 -1.26 4.84
CA LEU A 247 -12.64 -0.87 3.90
C LEU A 247 -12.68 -1.81 2.68
N ALA A 248 -11.53 -2.33 2.23
CA ALA A 248 -11.47 -3.30 1.15
C ALA A 248 -12.17 -4.64 1.49
N VAL A 249 -12.05 -5.09 2.74
CA VAL A 249 -12.74 -6.30 3.23
C VAL A 249 -14.23 -6.04 3.36
N ASP A 250 -14.62 -4.87 3.88
CA ASP A 250 -16.05 -4.54 4.02
C ASP A 250 -16.75 -4.39 2.67
N VAL A 251 -16.11 -3.76 1.68
CA VAL A 251 -16.61 -3.72 0.29
C VAL A 251 -16.93 -5.12 -0.23
N GLN A 252 -16.02 -6.08 -0.04
CA GLN A 252 -16.24 -7.46 -0.43
C GLN A 252 -17.43 -8.08 0.32
N ARG A 253 -17.51 -7.87 1.65
CA ARG A 253 -18.61 -8.35 2.47
C ARG A 253 -19.96 -7.77 2.03
N GLN A 254 -20.04 -6.45 1.77
CA GLN A 254 -21.27 -5.80 1.33
C GLN A 254 -21.73 -6.33 -0.03
N MET A 255 -20.80 -6.54 -0.97
CA MET A 255 -21.16 -6.99 -2.32
C MET A 255 -21.51 -8.48 -2.39
N PHE A 256 -20.75 -9.34 -1.70
CA PHE A 256 -20.85 -10.80 -1.90
C PHE A 256 -21.56 -11.53 -0.77
N GLU A 257 -21.52 -11.03 0.46
CA GLU A 257 -22.20 -11.67 1.60
C GLU A 257 -23.57 -11.02 1.86
N ASN A 258 -23.60 -9.68 1.93
CA ASN A 258 -24.84 -8.94 2.18
C ASN A 258 -25.64 -8.64 0.92
N LEU A 259 -25.08 -8.84 -0.26
CA LEU A 259 -25.68 -8.54 -1.58
C LEU A 259 -26.14 -7.08 -1.74
N HIS A 260 -25.55 -6.14 -0.97
CA HIS A 260 -25.81 -4.71 -0.99
C HIS A 260 -24.83 -3.98 -1.92
N TRP A 261 -24.94 -4.22 -3.22
CA TRP A 261 -24.02 -3.69 -4.24
C TRP A 261 -23.88 -2.16 -4.23
N PRO A 262 -24.96 -1.35 -4.11
CA PRO A 262 -24.82 0.10 -4.05
C PRO A 262 -24.04 0.58 -2.83
N ARG A 263 -24.19 -0.06 -1.67
CA ARG A 263 -23.41 0.25 -0.48
C ARG A 263 -21.94 -0.11 -0.68
N GLY A 264 -21.60 -1.33 -1.09
CA GLY A 264 -20.23 -1.72 -1.36
C GLY A 264 -19.57 -0.85 -2.45
N ALA A 265 -20.33 -0.44 -3.48
CA ALA A 265 -19.85 0.48 -4.50
C ALA A 265 -19.58 1.88 -3.93
N ALA A 266 -20.43 2.41 -3.05
CA ALA A 266 -20.23 3.71 -2.41
C ALA A 266 -19.03 3.69 -1.45
N GLU A 267 -18.83 2.60 -0.69
CA GLU A 267 -17.64 2.39 0.13
C GLU A 267 -16.36 2.32 -0.73
N GLY A 268 -16.40 1.63 -1.87
CA GLY A 268 -15.30 1.61 -2.84
C GLY A 268 -14.96 3.00 -3.40
N VAL A 269 -15.98 3.81 -3.71
CA VAL A 269 -15.77 5.23 -4.08
C VAL A 269 -15.17 6.01 -2.91
N GLY A 270 -15.66 5.81 -1.69
CA GLY A 270 -15.09 6.40 -0.47
C GLY A 270 -13.61 6.06 -0.28
N MET A 271 -13.24 4.80 -0.56
CA MET A 271 -11.85 4.36 -0.53
C MET A 271 -10.98 5.09 -1.58
N LEU A 272 -11.48 5.22 -2.83
CA LEU A 272 -10.78 5.96 -3.89
C LEU A 272 -10.60 7.45 -3.52
N VAL A 273 -11.61 8.08 -2.94
CA VAL A 273 -11.54 9.47 -2.46
C VAL A 273 -10.51 9.60 -1.35
N THR A 274 -10.56 8.73 -0.35
CA THR A 274 -9.61 8.72 0.78
C THR A 274 -8.17 8.53 0.29
N LEU A 275 -7.93 7.56 -0.59
CA LEU A 275 -6.63 7.33 -1.20
C LEU A 275 -6.14 8.58 -1.95
N SER A 276 -7.01 9.18 -2.78
CA SER A 276 -6.67 10.37 -3.56
C SER A 276 -6.32 11.56 -2.66
N LEU A 277 -7.06 11.76 -1.57
CA LEU A 277 -6.80 12.80 -0.58
C LEU A 277 -5.46 12.58 0.14
N LEU A 278 -5.17 11.35 0.57
CA LEU A 278 -3.91 11.03 1.26
C LEU A 278 -2.72 11.17 0.32
N VAL A 279 -2.84 10.74 -0.94
CA VAL A 279 -1.82 10.94 -1.97
C VAL A 279 -1.59 12.42 -2.23
N ALA A 280 -2.64 13.22 -2.37
CA ALA A 280 -2.55 14.66 -2.57
C ALA A 280 -1.90 15.36 -1.37
N LEU A 281 -2.33 15.01 -0.15
CA LEU A 281 -1.78 15.55 1.09
C LEU A 281 -0.28 15.21 1.25
N TYR A 282 0.13 14.02 0.82
CA TYR A 282 1.52 13.60 0.82
C TYR A 282 2.34 14.30 -0.29
N ALA A 283 1.77 14.45 -1.49
CA ALA A 283 2.47 15.00 -2.65
C ALA A 283 2.81 16.51 -2.48
N ILE A 284 1.99 17.26 -1.76
CA ILE A 284 2.18 18.70 -1.53
C ILE A 284 3.50 18.98 -0.79
N PRO A 285 3.74 18.45 0.44
CA PRO A 285 4.98 18.68 1.17
C PRO A 285 6.18 18.07 0.46
N HIS A 286 6.00 16.93 -0.24
CA HIS A 286 7.07 16.31 -1.00
C HIS A 286 7.58 17.20 -2.14
N ARG A 287 6.70 17.79 -2.94
CA ARG A 287 7.08 18.75 -4.00
C ARG A 287 7.80 19.98 -3.43
N TRP A 288 7.37 20.46 -2.26
CA TRP A 288 8.02 21.58 -1.58
C TRP A 288 9.44 21.22 -1.13
N LEU A 289 9.65 20.02 -0.58
CA LEU A 289 10.97 19.51 -0.19
C LEU A 289 11.91 19.38 -1.40
N LEU A 290 11.44 18.80 -2.51
CA LEU A 290 12.24 18.67 -3.73
C LEU A 290 12.69 20.03 -4.28
N ARG A 291 11.81 21.04 -4.25
CA ARG A 291 12.14 22.43 -4.63
C ARG A 291 13.22 23.01 -3.73
N LYS A 292 13.06 22.86 -2.42
CA LYS A 292 14.00 23.39 -1.43
C LYS A 292 15.43 22.82 -1.60
N TYR A 293 15.55 21.56 -2.03
CA TYR A 293 16.85 20.91 -2.23
C TYR A 293 17.32 20.92 -3.69
N GLY A 294 16.64 21.62 -4.59
CA GLY A 294 17.06 21.76 -6.00
C GLY A 294 17.02 20.47 -6.82
N MET A 295 16.23 19.46 -6.38
CA MET A 295 16.18 18.11 -6.97
C MET A 295 15.03 17.93 -7.98
N GLU A 296 14.52 19.01 -8.57
CA GLU A 296 13.39 18.96 -9.52
C GLU A 296 13.67 18.12 -10.78
N GLY A 297 14.92 17.89 -11.14
CA GLY A 297 15.31 17.08 -12.31
C GLY A 297 15.43 15.57 -12.05
N ALA A 298 15.29 15.09 -10.81
CA ALA A 298 15.47 13.68 -10.47
C ALA A 298 14.21 12.81 -10.69
N THR A 299 13.08 13.42 -11.02
CA THR A 299 11.78 12.76 -11.23
C THR A 299 11.26 12.77 -12.68
N ALA A 300 12.08 13.27 -13.65
CA ALA A 300 11.77 13.28 -15.07
C ALA A 300 12.35 12.06 -15.80
#